data_bd70074074499ac37adb201cc5191eb2
#
_entry.id   bd70074074499ac37adb201cc5191eb2
#
_cell.length_a   1.000
_cell.length_b   1.000
_cell.length_c   1.000
_cell.angle_alpha   90.00
_cell.angle_beta   90.00
_cell.angle_gamma   90.00
#
_symmetry.space_group_name_H-M   'P 1'
#
loop_
_entity.id
_entity.type
_entity.pdbx_description
1 polymer ?
#
loop_
_entity_poly.entity_id
_entity_poly.type
_entity_poly.pdbx_seq_one_letter_code
_entity_poly.pdbx_strand_id
1 'polypeptide(L)'
;IYRHLLDEGVGMRQILDFYVLLKAYQNDRQGQSEMMNVDVLMKHISDCGMKRFASALMFVLQEVFGLEDEELLCPVSEKHGVFLMEEMMAAGNFGHYDERMKTLAVKKGKLSYQLQKAQRRFKRNLRFLTSYPEEVICEPFARIYHFAWRKFALYRF
;
A
#
# COMPACT_ATOMS: atom_id res chain seq x y z
N ILE A 1 1.70 5.65 0.45
CA ILE A 1 2.27 4.30 0.53
C ILE A 1 1.19 3.24 0.24
N TYR A 2 0.10 3.19 1.01
CA TYR A 2 -0.94 2.14 0.91
C TYR A 2 -1.49 1.94 -0.51
N ARG A 3 -1.85 3.01 -1.20
CA ARG A 3 -2.31 2.94 -2.58
C ARG A 3 -1.26 2.33 -3.53
N HIS A 4 0.01 2.67 -3.35
CA HIS A 4 1.09 2.10 -4.16
C HIS A 4 1.26 0.61 -3.91
N LEU A 5 1.11 0.14 -2.65
CA LEU A 5 1.11 -1.29 -2.34
C LEU A 5 0.08 -2.05 -3.17
N LEU A 6 -1.13 -1.49 -3.29
CA LEU A 6 -2.24 -2.13 -4.00
C LEU A 6 -2.11 -2.07 -5.53
N ASP A 7 -1.46 -1.05 -6.08
CA ASP A 7 -1.38 -0.85 -7.54
C ASP A 7 -0.04 -1.26 -8.16
N GLU A 8 1.06 -0.78 -7.60
CA GLU A 8 2.39 -0.84 -8.23
C GLU A 8 3.43 -1.58 -7.38
N GLY A 9 3.13 -1.82 -6.12
CA GLY A 9 4.08 -2.28 -5.11
C GLY A 9 4.74 -1.12 -4.37
N VAL A 10 5.26 -1.42 -3.18
CA VAL A 10 5.97 -0.47 -2.31
C VAL A 10 7.43 -0.89 -2.23
N GLY A 11 8.33 0.03 -2.50
CA GLY A 11 9.75 -0.19 -2.34
C GLY A 11 10.25 0.21 -0.94
N MET A 12 11.39 -0.36 -0.55
CA MET A 12 12.04 -0.09 0.75
C MET A 12 12.31 1.41 0.97
N ARG A 13 12.61 2.16 -0.09
CA ARG A 13 12.84 3.59 -0.02
C ARG A 13 11.64 4.37 0.54
N GLN A 14 10.42 4.02 0.11
CA GLN A 14 9.20 4.68 0.59
C GLN A 14 8.95 4.39 2.07
N ILE A 15 9.34 3.21 2.54
CA ILE A 15 9.25 2.85 3.96
C ILE A 15 10.31 3.61 4.76
N LEU A 16 11.52 3.74 4.22
CA LEU A 16 12.58 4.54 4.83
C LEU A 16 12.19 6.02 4.96
N ASP A 17 11.59 6.60 3.91
CA ASP A 17 11.09 7.97 3.95
C ASP A 17 10.06 8.15 5.08
N PHE A 18 9.17 7.16 5.26
CA PHE A 18 8.21 7.17 6.35
C PHE A 18 8.88 7.02 7.73
N TYR A 19 9.88 6.15 7.86
CA TYR A 19 10.69 6.00 9.08
C TYR A 19 11.34 7.32 9.50
N VAL A 20 12.00 7.99 8.56
CA VAL A 20 12.65 9.29 8.82
C VAL A 20 11.61 10.34 9.25
N LEU A 21 10.47 10.38 8.58
CA LEU A 21 9.37 11.28 8.95
C LEU A 21 8.86 11.01 10.36
N LEU A 22 8.69 9.74 10.72
CA LEU A 22 8.24 9.32 12.04
C LEU A 22 9.24 9.71 13.14
N LYS A 23 10.53 9.46 12.91
CA LYS A 23 11.61 9.89 13.83
C LYS A 23 11.66 11.41 13.99
N ALA A 24 11.54 12.16 12.90
CA ALA A 24 11.48 13.62 12.97
C ALA A 24 10.27 14.10 13.78
N TYR A 25 9.11 13.50 13.56
CA TYR A 25 7.89 13.81 14.32
C TYR A 25 8.05 13.55 15.82
N GLN A 26 8.69 12.45 16.21
CA GLN A 26 8.90 12.11 17.61
C GLN A 26 9.90 13.06 18.30
N ASN A 27 10.95 13.46 17.58
CA ASN A 27 11.90 14.45 18.07
C ASN A 27 11.24 15.83 18.29
N ASP A 28 10.36 16.26 17.39
CA ASP A 28 9.60 17.50 17.54
C ASP A 28 8.58 17.46 18.70
N ARG A 29 8.02 16.29 19.02
CA ARG A 29 7.15 16.14 20.21
C ARG A 29 7.85 16.51 21.52
N GLN A 30 9.15 16.33 21.61
CA GLN A 30 9.96 16.76 22.76
C GLN A 30 10.18 18.30 22.78
N GLY A 31 9.91 19.00 21.66
CA GLY A 31 10.16 20.42 21.47
C GLY A 31 8.94 21.36 21.43
N GLN A 32 7.75 20.96 21.93
CA GLN A 32 6.56 21.83 22.06
C GLN A 32 5.91 22.40 20.78
N SER A 33 6.08 21.79 19.63
CA SER A 33 5.24 22.15 18.49
C SER A 33 3.84 21.57 18.64
N GLU A 34 2.78 22.35 18.33
CA GLU A 34 1.37 21.89 18.24
C GLU A 34 1.18 20.88 17.08
N MET A 35 2.00 19.82 17.04
CA MET A 35 1.89 18.83 16.01
C MET A 35 0.80 17.82 16.31
N MET A 36 0.25 17.28 15.26
CA MET A 36 -0.87 16.38 15.13
C MET A 36 -1.00 15.38 16.29
N ASN A 37 -2.11 15.41 17.00
CA ASN A 37 -2.41 14.44 18.04
C ASN A 37 -2.47 13.03 17.46
N VAL A 38 -1.71 12.09 18.02
CA VAL A 38 -1.66 10.68 17.57
C VAL A 38 -3.03 10.05 17.57
N ASP A 39 -3.89 10.38 18.55
CA ASP A 39 -5.26 9.85 18.65
C ASP A 39 -6.11 10.31 17.45
N VAL A 40 -5.96 11.56 17.04
CA VAL A 40 -6.64 12.10 15.85
C VAL A 40 -6.13 11.41 14.59
N LEU A 41 -4.82 11.23 14.47
CA LEU A 41 -4.22 10.48 13.35
C LEU A 41 -4.75 9.05 13.30
N MET A 42 -4.74 8.35 14.42
CA MET A 42 -5.21 6.97 14.50
C MET A 42 -6.72 6.85 14.25
N LYS A 43 -7.50 7.84 14.64
CA LYS A 43 -8.90 7.93 14.25
C LYS A 43 -9.06 8.04 12.73
N HIS A 44 -8.34 8.95 12.08
CA HIS A 44 -8.39 9.07 10.62
C HIS A 44 -7.92 7.80 9.90
N ILE A 45 -6.85 7.16 10.37
CA ILE A 45 -6.39 5.87 9.85
C ILE A 45 -7.49 4.82 9.97
N SER A 46 -8.20 4.82 11.11
CA SER A 46 -9.33 3.93 11.35
C SER A 46 -10.51 4.20 10.42
N ASP A 47 -10.90 5.47 10.29
CA ASP A 47 -12.02 5.91 9.46
C ASP A 47 -11.77 5.61 7.96
N CYS A 48 -10.49 5.64 7.56
CA CYS A 48 -10.06 5.23 6.21
C CYS A 48 -9.89 3.71 6.03
N GLY A 49 -10.18 2.88 7.04
CA GLY A 49 -10.00 1.42 6.97
C GLY A 49 -8.53 0.94 6.92
N MET A 50 -7.56 1.82 7.24
CA MET A 50 -6.14 1.53 7.07
C MET A 50 -5.45 0.96 8.32
N LYS A 51 -6.18 0.56 9.36
CA LYS A 51 -5.60 0.03 10.60
C LYS A 51 -4.67 -1.16 10.37
N ARG A 52 -5.10 -2.14 9.56
CA ARG A 52 -4.30 -3.34 9.26
C ARG A 52 -2.99 -2.97 8.59
N PHE A 53 -3.05 -2.04 7.65
CA PHE A 53 -1.86 -1.56 6.96
C PHE A 53 -0.93 -0.79 7.91
N ALA A 54 -1.48 0.08 8.78
CA ALA A 54 -0.68 0.79 9.78
C ALA A 54 0.04 -0.17 10.72
N SER A 55 -0.67 -1.18 11.26
CA SER A 55 -0.07 -2.21 12.11
C SER A 55 0.98 -3.07 11.38
N ALA A 56 0.77 -3.36 10.10
CA ALA A 56 1.76 -4.04 9.27
C ALA A 56 3.00 -3.18 9.04
N LEU A 57 2.79 -1.88 8.79
CA LEU A 57 3.90 -0.94 8.60
C LEU A 57 4.72 -0.78 9.87
N MET A 58 4.08 -0.67 11.05
CA MET A 58 4.81 -0.62 12.32
C MET A 58 5.67 -1.86 12.53
N PHE A 59 5.16 -3.06 12.23
CA PHE A 59 5.94 -4.30 12.27
C PHE A 59 7.18 -4.22 11.37
N VAL A 60 7.02 -3.78 10.12
CA VAL A 60 8.16 -3.65 9.19
C VAL A 60 9.19 -2.64 9.69
N LEU A 61 8.74 -1.52 10.28
CA LEU A 61 9.66 -0.53 10.84
C LEU A 61 10.42 -1.06 12.05
N GLN A 62 9.78 -1.85 12.88
CA GLN A 62 10.41 -2.49 14.03
C GLN A 62 11.45 -3.53 13.58
N GLU A 63 11.07 -4.46 12.69
CA GLU A 63 11.93 -5.56 12.26
C GLU A 63 13.11 -5.11 11.38
N VAL A 64 12.88 -4.12 10.50
CA VAL A 64 13.88 -3.74 9.50
C VAL A 64 14.71 -2.54 9.93
N PHE A 65 14.11 -1.58 10.62
CA PHE A 65 14.78 -0.32 11.00
C PHE A 65 15.01 -0.17 12.50
N GLY A 66 14.61 -1.16 13.32
CA GLY A 66 14.81 -1.14 14.76
C GLY A 66 14.02 -0.05 15.47
N LEU A 67 12.77 0.21 15.03
CA LEU A 67 11.89 1.14 15.73
C LEU A 67 11.54 0.57 17.10
N GLU A 68 11.68 1.35 18.16
CA GLU A 68 11.40 0.93 19.53
C GLU A 68 9.89 0.91 19.82
N ASP A 69 9.48 0.12 20.83
CA ASP A 69 8.06 -0.05 21.17
C ASP A 69 7.38 1.27 21.55
N GLU A 70 8.10 2.17 22.22
CA GLU A 70 7.63 3.48 22.64
C GLU A 70 7.41 4.44 21.45
N GLU A 71 8.00 4.13 20.32
CA GLU A 71 7.93 4.93 19.09
C GLU A 71 6.81 4.50 18.15
N LEU A 72 6.16 3.37 18.44
CA LEU A 72 5.08 2.85 17.63
C LEU A 72 3.84 3.74 17.69
N LEU A 73 3.24 4.02 16.54
CA LEU A 73 1.96 4.74 16.47
C LEU A 73 0.76 3.87 16.85
N CYS A 74 0.88 2.57 16.64
CA CYS A 74 -0.17 1.59 16.94
C CYS A 74 0.46 0.20 17.16
N PRO A 75 -0.27 -0.74 17.78
CA PRO A 75 0.20 -2.11 17.97
C PRO A 75 0.58 -2.77 16.65
N VAL A 76 1.66 -3.51 16.65
CA VAL A 76 2.16 -4.26 15.48
C VAL A 76 1.27 -5.46 15.17
N SER A 77 1.26 -5.86 13.92
CA SER A 77 0.62 -7.10 13.48
C SER A 77 1.62 -7.92 12.66
N GLU A 78 2.22 -8.91 13.28
CA GLU A 78 3.18 -9.82 12.65
C GLU A 78 2.62 -10.42 11.36
N LYS A 79 1.41 -10.99 11.42
CA LYS A 79 0.75 -11.62 10.27
C LYS A 79 0.69 -10.70 9.04
N HIS A 80 0.25 -9.46 9.22
CA HIS A 80 0.12 -8.50 8.12
C HIS A 80 1.46 -7.86 7.77
N GLY A 81 2.38 -7.74 8.74
CA GLY A 81 3.72 -7.22 8.54
C GLY A 81 4.59 -8.16 7.72
N VAL A 82 4.58 -9.46 8.00
CA VAL A 82 5.27 -10.47 7.20
C VAL A 82 4.76 -10.46 5.76
N PHE A 83 3.42 -10.43 5.57
CA PHE A 83 2.84 -10.32 4.24
C PHE A 83 3.30 -9.05 3.50
N LEU A 84 3.32 -7.89 4.19
CA LEU A 84 3.80 -6.64 3.61
C LEU A 84 5.27 -6.74 3.20
N MET A 85 6.11 -7.31 4.05
CA MET A 85 7.53 -7.54 3.79
C MET A 85 7.76 -8.45 2.57
N GLU A 86 7.04 -9.56 2.48
CA GLU A 86 7.11 -10.48 1.34
C GLU A 86 6.70 -9.80 0.03
N GLU A 87 5.62 -9.03 0.03
CA GLU A 87 5.19 -8.29 -1.15
C GLU A 87 6.20 -7.20 -1.55
N MET A 88 6.81 -6.52 -0.58
CA MET A 88 7.86 -5.52 -0.84
C MET A 88 9.11 -6.16 -1.46
N MET A 89 9.56 -7.27 -0.90
CA MET A 89 10.75 -7.98 -1.41
C MET A 89 10.52 -8.55 -2.81
N ALA A 90 9.32 -9.07 -3.07
CA ALA A 90 8.98 -9.64 -4.36
C ALA A 90 8.73 -8.57 -5.44
N ALA A 91 8.10 -7.45 -5.09
CA ALA A 91 7.79 -6.37 -6.03
C ALA A 91 9.02 -5.50 -6.34
N GLY A 92 9.94 -5.39 -5.40
CA GLY A 92 11.06 -4.45 -5.50
C GLY A 92 10.57 -3.00 -5.62
N ASN A 93 11.36 -2.15 -6.27
CA ASN A 93 11.00 -0.76 -6.43
C ASN A 93 9.89 -0.58 -7.48
N PHE A 94 8.71 -0.19 -7.05
CA PHE A 94 7.51 0.02 -7.91
C PHE A 94 7.11 -1.19 -8.76
N GLY A 95 7.31 -2.41 -8.24
CA GLY A 95 6.96 -3.64 -8.99
C GLY A 95 7.84 -3.90 -10.22
N HIS A 96 8.92 -3.14 -10.40
CA HIS A 96 9.76 -3.21 -11.60
C HIS A 96 10.48 -4.56 -11.73
N TYR A 97 10.77 -5.19 -10.60
CA TYR A 97 11.47 -6.48 -10.54
C TYR A 97 10.55 -7.67 -10.26
N ASP A 98 9.26 -7.45 -10.11
CA ASP A 98 8.31 -8.53 -9.81
C ASP A 98 8.18 -9.47 -11.02
N GLU A 99 8.87 -10.62 -10.94
CA GLU A 99 8.80 -11.65 -11.97
C GLU A 99 7.38 -12.20 -12.16
N ARG A 100 6.57 -12.16 -11.11
CA ARG A 100 5.15 -12.56 -11.15
C ARG A 100 4.33 -11.64 -12.03
N MET A 101 4.83 -10.43 -12.29
CA MET A 101 4.22 -9.38 -13.09
C MET A 101 4.85 -9.25 -14.49
N LYS A 102 5.97 -9.92 -14.77
CA LYS A 102 6.60 -9.89 -16.11
C LYS A 102 5.63 -10.39 -17.17
N THR A 103 5.37 -9.55 -18.14
CA THR A 103 4.64 -9.93 -19.36
C THR A 103 5.60 -10.74 -20.21
N LEU A 104 5.23 -11.95 -20.53
CA LEU A 104 5.78 -12.56 -21.71
C LEU A 104 5.50 -11.61 -22.88
N ALA A 105 6.55 -10.96 -23.39
CA ALA A 105 6.48 -10.05 -24.53
C ALA A 105 6.18 -10.87 -25.79
N VAL A 106 5.00 -11.45 -25.83
CA VAL A 106 4.52 -12.12 -27.03
C VAL A 106 3.81 -11.06 -27.86
N LYS A 107 4.20 -10.93 -29.11
CA LYS A 107 3.54 -10.15 -30.18
C LYS A 107 2.08 -10.62 -30.38
N LYS A 108 1.23 -10.49 -29.39
CA LYS A 108 -0.19 -10.84 -29.43
C LYS A 108 -1.02 -9.56 -29.39
N GLY A 109 -2.10 -9.48 -30.16
CA GLY A 109 -2.92 -8.29 -30.37
C GLY A 109 -3.48 -7.67 -29.08
N LYS A 110 -4.05 -6.46 -29.18
CA LYS A 110 -4.58 -5.67 -28.05
C LYS A 110 -5.46 -6.47 -27.09
N LEU A 111 -6.28 -7.40 -27.58
CA LEU A 111 -7.18 -8.21 -26.76
C LEU A 111 -6.41 -9.17 -25.84
N SER A 112 -5.41 -9.86 -26.38
CA SER A 112 -4.54 -10.77 -25.62
C SER A 112 -3.78 -10.02 -24.50
N TYR A 113 -3.31 -8.81 -24.78
CA TYR A 113 -2.67 -7.95 -23.77
C TYR A 113 -3.63 -7.58 -22.63
N GLN A 114 -4.88 -7.23 -22.93
CA GLN A 114 -5.90 -6.89 -21.93
C GLN A 114 -6.27 -8.11 -21.06
N LEU A 115 -6.41 -9.28 -21.67
CA LEU A 115 -6.68 -10.53 -20.93
C LEU A 115 -5.53 -10.88 -19.98
N GLN A 116 -4.29 -10.78 -20.43
CA GLN A 116 -3.12 -11.02 -19.57
C GLN A 116 -3.07 -10.03 -18.39
N LYS A 117 -3.41 -8.77 -18.65
CA LYS A 117 -3.47 -7.73 -17.62
C LYS A 117 -4.56 -8.02 -16.58
N ALA A 118 -5.74 -8.47 -17.03
CA ALA A 118 -6.83 -8.88 -16.15
C ALA A 118 -6.46 -10.12 -15.31
N GLN A 119 -5.85 -11.13 -15.92
CA GLN A 119 -5.41 -12.33 -15.22
C GLN A 119 -4.37 -12.05 -14.12
N ARG A 120 -3.43 -11.14 -14.36
CA ARG A 120 -2.45 -10.74 -13.34
C ARG A 120 -3.10 -10.03 -12.15
N ARG A 121 -4.02 -9.10 -12.44
CA ARG A 121 -4.78 -8.43 -11.38
C ARG A 121 -5.55 -9.43 -10.54
N PHE A 122 -6.21 -10.38 -11.19
CA PHE A 122 -6.94 -11.42 -10.49
C PHE A 122 -6.01 -12.24 -9.56
N LYS A 123 -4.86 -12.69 -10.07
CA LYS A 123 -3.86 -13.42 -9.25
C LYS A 123 -3.35 -12.57 -8.08
N ARG A 124 -3.09 -11.28 -8.30
CA ARG A 124 -2.70 -10.36 -7.24
C ARG A 124 -3.81 -10.21 -6.20
N ASN A 125 -5.03 -9.96 -6.65
CA ASN A 125 -6.17 -9.78 -5.78
C ASN A 125 -6.42 -11.02 -4.90
N LEU A 126 -6.23 -12.23 -5.43
CA LEU A 126 -6.31 -13.45 -4.63
C LEU A 126 -5.28 -13.49 -3.49
N ARG A 127 -4.05 -13.02 -3.72
CA ARG A 127 -3.03 -12.94 -2.65
C ARG A 127 -3.41 -11.91 -1.59
N PHE A 128 -3.92 -10.77 -2.01
CA PHE A 128 -4.31 -9.68 -1.11
C PHE A 128 -5.61 -9.96 -0.35
N LEU A 129 -6.43 -10.90 -0.82
CA LEU A 129 -7.74 -11.22 -0.22
C LEU A 129 -7.65 -11.63 1.25
N THR A 130 -6.57 -12.29 1.66
CA THR A 130 -6.37 -12.73 3.04
C THR A 130 -6.01 -11.61 3.99
N SER A 131 -5.33 -10.58 3.50
CA SER A 131 -4.83 -9.47 4.33
C SER A 131 -5.67 -8.20 4.18
N TYR A 132 -6.20 -7.95 2.99
CA TYR A 132 -6.94 -6.73 2.64
C TYR A 132 -8.20 -7.04 1.82
N PRO A 133 -9.17 -7.82 2.38
CA PRO A 133 -10.36 -8.25 1.63
C PRO A 133 -11.24 -7.09 1.17
N GLU A 134 -11.37 -6.04 1.98
CA GLU A 134 -12.19 -4.86 1.66
C GLU A 134 -11.69 -4.18 0.38
N GLU A 135 -10.38 -4.00 0.27
CA GLU A 135 -9.75 -3.36 -0.89
C GLU A 135 -9.90 -4.21 -2.16
N VAL A 136 -9.71 -5.51 -2.02
CA VAL A 136 -9.85 -6.44 -3.15
C VAL A 136 -11.28 -6.43 -3.70
N ILE A 137 -12.28 -6.37 -2.82
CA ILE A 137 -13.69 -6.32 -3.21
C ILE A 137 -14.03 -4.95 -3.83
N CYS A 138 -13.54 -3.86 -3.24
CA CYS A 138 -13.85 -2.50 -3.72
C CYS A 138 -13.11 -2.11 -5.01
N GLU A 139 -11.96 -2.71 -5.29
CA GLU A 139 -11.11 -2.35 -6.44
C GLU A 139 -11.85 -2.37 -7.80
N PRO A 140 -12.60 -3.42 -8.17
CA PRO A 140 -13.31 -3.44 -9.45
C PRO A 140 -14.38 -2.34 -9.54
N PHE A 141 -15.09 -2.06 -8.45
CA PHE A 141 -16.09 -0.98 -8.42
C PHE A 141 -15.46 0.39 -8.56
N ALA A 142 -14.36 0.66 -7.86
CA ALA A 142 -13.61 1.89 -7.98
C ALA A 142 -13.11 2.12 -9.42
N ARG A 143 -12.66 1.07 -10.11
CA ARG A 143 -12.22 1.16 -11.53
C ARG A 143 -13.37 1.47 -12.47
N ILE A 144 -14.51 0.83 -12.29
CA ILE A 144 -15.72 1.11 -13.10
C ILE A 144 -16.13 2.58 -12.90
N TYR A 145 -16.19 3.01 -11.64
CA TYR A 145 -16.51 4.39 -11.31
C TYR A 145 -15.53 5.38 -11.97
N HIS A 146 -14.22 5.16 -11.83
CA HIS A 146 -13.20 6.03 -12.44
C HIS A 146 -13.27 6.02 -13.97
N PHE A 147 -13.56 4.88 -14.58
CA PHE A 147 -13.73 4.80 -16.03
C PHE A 147 -14.94 5.60 -16.49
N ALA A 148 -16.08 5.42 -15.82
CA ALA A 148 -17.29 6.17 -16.09
C ALA A 148 -17.07 7.68 -15.89
N TRP A 149 -16.50 8.06 -14.74
CA TRP A 149 -16.22 9.46 -14.42
C TRP A 149 -15.33 10.12 -15.47
N ARG A 150 -14.24 9.46 -15.90
CA ARG A 150 -13.37 9.99 -16.96
C ARG A 150 -14.12 10.20 -18.27
N LYS A 151 -14.96 9.27 -18.68
CA LYS A 151 -15.76 9.43 -19.89
C LYS A 151 -16.73 10.61 -19.79
N PHE A 152 -17.44 10.72 -18.68
CA PHE A 152 -18.47 11.75 -18.51
C PHE A 152 -17.88 13.13 -18.16
N ALA A 153 -16.78 13.20 -17.40
CA ALA A 153 -16.14 14.46 -17.06
C ALA A 153 -15.38 15.09 -18.24
N LEU A 154 -14.75 14.27 -19.10
CA LEU A 154 -14.01 14.76 -20.28
C LEU A 154 -14.93 15.21 -21.43
N TYR A 155 -16.21 14.84 -21.43
CA TYR A 155 -17.19 15.32 -22.42
C TYR A 155 -17.92 16.61 -21.99
N ARG A 156 -17.55 17.22 -20.85
CA ARG A 156 -18.17 18.44 -20.32
C ARG A 156 -17.35 19.73 -20.55
N PHE A 157 -16.25 19.63 -21.31
CA PHE A 157 -15.42 20.77 -21.71
C PHE A 157 -15.17 20.75 -23.20
#